data_2f5e8f9588b3939a792a1cc269c00c00
#
_entry.id   2f5e8f9588b3939a792a1cc269c00c00
#
_cell.length_a   1.000
_cell.length_b   1.000
_cell.length_c   1.000
_cell.angle_alpha   90.00
_cell.angle_beta   90.00
_cell.angle_gamma   90.00
#
_symmetry.space_group_name_H-M   'P 1'
#
loop_
_entity.id
_entity.type
_entity.pdbx_description
1 polymer ?
#
loop_
_entity_poly.entity_id
_entity_poly.type
_entity_poly.pdbx_seq_one_letter_code
_entity_poly.pdbx_strand_id
1 'polypeptide(L)'
;MKLFDPITIGTHTLKHRIAMAPLTRSRAGQPGNVPTQLNVEYYRQRASAALIITEASQISQQGQGYAWTPGIYTPEQVAGWKSVSEAVHAEGGTIFLQLWHVGRISHPSFQPDGGLPVGPSALPVEGGKTFIIDEEGNGVWGDVPVPQALTIEGIQSIIQDYRIAARNAVLAGMDGVEIHSGNGYLLDQFIDSNSNKRDDIYGGSIENRARLLLEVTQAVIEEVGAHRVAVRLTPMGRFMGMGDATPEATFGYVVTQLDTMNLAYLHLVEPVIVGIARDENFDPRWDTIIKQLRDSYSGVLMLAGGYDQKTAEAALESGRGDIIAFGRNFLANPDLPARFKANQQLNPADGATFFGGDARGYTDYPALADHA
;
A
#
# COMPACT_ATOMS: atom_id res chain seq x y z
N MET A 1 -3.55 -24.84 12.50
CA MET A 1 -3.52 -23.95 11.31
C MET A 1 -2.57 -22.81 11.63
N LYS A 2 -1.51 -22.68 10.85
CA LYS A 2 -0.50 -21.61 11.01
C LYS A 2 -1.09 -20.20 10.90
N LEU A 3 -2.20 -20.04 10.15
CA LEU A 3 -2.92 -18.77 10.06
C LEU A 3 -3.28 -18.15 11.42
N PHE A 4 -3.50 -18.98 12.45
CA PHE A 4 -3.90 -18.53 13.78
C PHE A 4 -2.76 -18.56 14.81
N ASP A 5 -1.53 -18.89 14.39
CA ASP A 5 -0.36 -18.82 15.25
C ASP A 5 0.12 -17.35 15.38
N PRO A 6 0.54 -16.92 16.56
CA PRO A 6 1.08 -15.58 16.74
C PRO A 6 2.39 -15.39 15.94
N ILE A 7 2.72 -14.14 15.69
CA ILE A 7 3.98 -13.72 15.05
C ILE A 7 4.39 -12.34 15.54
N THR A 8 5.70 -12.07 15.62
CA THR A 8 6.21 -10.76 15.99
C THR A 8 6.70 -10.00 14.75
N ILE A 9 6.26 -8.74 14.60
CA ILE A 9 6.78 -7.77 13.64
C ILE A 9 7.33 -6.56 14.43
N GLY A 10 8.57 -6.15 14.16
CA GLY A 10 9.19 -5.09 14.96
C GLY A 10 9.07 -5.36 16.46
N THR A 11 8.31 -4.54 17.18
CA THR A 11 8.05 -4.68 18.62
C THR A 11 6.64 -5.20 18.94
N HIS A 12 5.82 -5.51 17.92
CA HIS A 12 4.42 -5.92 18.10
C HIS A 12 4.26 -7.44 17.93
N THR A 13 3.67 -8.12 18.92
CA THR A 13 3.26 -9.51 18.80
C THR A 13 1.81 -9.57 18.31
N LEU A 14 1.64 -9.98 17.07
CA LEU A 14 0.35 -10.15 16.42
C LEU A 14 -0.31 -11.45 16.87
N LYS A 15 -1.63 -11.43 17.06
CA LYS A 15 -2.42 -12.56 17.61
C LYS A 15 -2.50 -13.74 16.63
N HIS A 16 -2.39 -13.48 15.34
CA HIS A 16 -2.47 -14.43 14.22
C HIS A 16 -1.81 -13.84 12.97
N ARG A 17 -1.88 -14.54 11.81
CA ARG A 17 -1.18 -14.16 10.56
C ARG A 17 -2.12 -13.65 9.45
N ILE A 18 -3.32 -13.19 9.82
CA ILE A 18 -4.34 -12.66 8.88
C ILE A 18 -4.30 -11.15 8.95
N ALA A 19 -3.64 -10.49 8.01
CA ALA A 19 -3.56 -9.04 7.93
C ALA A 19 -4.62 -8.47 6.98
N MET A 20 -5.05 -7.23 7.21
CA MET A 20 -5.85 -6.46 6.26
C MET A 20 -4.91 -5.72 5.31
N ALA A 21 -4.99 -6.04 4.01
CA ALA A 21 -4.23 -5.36 2.98
C ALA A 21 -4.67 -3.89 2.80
N PRO A 22 -3.77 -3.00 2.38
CA PRO A 22 -4.14 -1.62 2.07
C PRO A 22 -5.09 -1.57 0.87
N LEU A 23 -6.19 -0.86 1.02
CA LEU A 23 -7.24 -0.72 0.02
C LEU A 23 -7.68 0.73 -0.07
N THR A 24 -7.46 1.39 -1.19
CA THR A 24 -8.01 2.72 -1.47
C THR A 24 -9.53 2.66 -1.50
N ARG A 25 -10.20 3.48 -0.68
CA ARG A 25 -11.65 3.52 -0.59
C ARG A 25 -12.23 4.86 -1.02
N SER A 26 -11.39 5.91 -1.14
CA SER A 26 -11.80 7.23 -1.64
C SER A 26 -12.99 7.81 -0.89
N ARG A 27 -12.92 7.90 0.44
CA ARG A 27 -13.98 8.41 1.33
C ARG A 27 -13.46 9.42 2.37
N ALA A 28 -12.28 10.02 2.13
CA ALA A 28 -11.80 11.11 2.97
C ALA A 28 -12.68 12.35 2.82
N GLY A 29 -12.89 13.05 3.93
CA GLY A 29 -13.71 14.26 3.99
C GLY A 29 -13.10 15.42 3.20
N GLN A 30 -13.98 16.22 2.62
CA GLN A 30 -13.63 17.41 1.85
C GLN A 30 -14.17 18.69 2.52
N PRO A 31 -13.47 19.82 2.37
CA PRO A 31 -12.13 19.94 1.77
C PRO A 31 -11.03 19.37 2.69
N GLY A 32 -9.86 19.10 2.12
CA GLY A 32 -8.64 18.80 2.87
C GLY A 32 -8.26 17.32 2.94
N ASN A 33 -9.03 16.41 2.36
CA ASN A 33 -8.70 14.97 2.34
C ASN A 33 -8.47 14.38 3.76
N VAL A 34 -9.35 14.75 4.70
CA VAL A 34 -9.24 14.41 6.12
C VAL A 34 -10.02 13.13 6.42
N PRO A 35 -9.44 12.13 7.12
CA PRO A 35 -10.23 11.01 7.64
C PRO A 35 -11.35 11.49 8.55
N THR A 36 -12.55 10.96 8.35
CA THR A 36 -13.77 11.32 9.07
C THR A 36 -14.24 10.20 9.99
N GLN A 37 -15.36 10.43 10.71
CA GLN A 37 -15.98 9.40 11.54
C GLN A 37 -16.35 8.14 10.74
N LEU A 38 -16.62 8.27 9.45
CA LEU A 38 -16.89 7.13 8.59
C LEU A 38 -15.65 6.22 8.42
N ASN A 39 -14.45 6.85 8.29
CA ASN A 39 -13.18 6.11 8.25
C ASN A 39 -12.87 5.49 9.62
N VAL A 40 -13.14 6.20 10.72
CA VAL A 40 -12.96 5.67 12.09
C VAL A 40 -13.76 4.37 12.26
N GLU A 41 -15.05 4.38 11.91
CA GLU A 41 -15.91 3.20 12.02
C GLU A 41 -15.42 2.04 11.13
N TYR A 42 -15.01 2.32 9.89
CA TYR A 42 -14.50 1.32 8.96
C TYR A 42 -13.31 0.54 9.51
N TYR A 43 -12.33 1.25 10.05
CA TYR A 43 -11.12 0.61 10.61
C TYR A 43 -11.40 -0.05 11.95
N ARG A 44 -12.23 0.57 12.82
CA ARG A 44 -12.66 -0.01 14.10
C ARG A 44 -13.30 -1.38 13.92
N GLN A 45 -14.23 -1.52 12.97
CA GLN A 45 -14.91 -2.78 12.66
C GLN A 45 -13.92 -3.90 12.26
N ARG A 46 -12.74 -3.55 11.75
CA ARG A 46 -11.72 -4.48 11.26
C ARG A 46 -10.55 -4.70 12.23
N ALA A 47 -10.65 -4.21 13.44
CA ALA A 47 -9.61 -4.31 14.46
C ALA A 47 -9.31 -5.77 14.91
N SER A 48 -10.13 -6.73 14.48
CA SER A 48 -9.85 -8.16 14.63
C SER A 48 -8.71 -8.65 13.73
N ALA A 49 -8.28 -7.88 12.72
CA ALA A 49 -7.09 -8.19 11.93
C ALA A 49 -5.85 -8.29 12.82
N ALA A 50 -4.91 -9.17 12.47
CA ALA A 50 -3.61 -9.20 13.13
C ALA A 50 -2.86 -7.89 12.98
N LEU A 51 -2.94 -7.31 11.79
CA LEU A 51 -2.41 -6.02 11.42
C LEU A 51 -3.37 -5.39 10.40
N ILE A 52 -3.78 -4.15 10.62
CA ILE A 52 -4.42 -3.31 9.61
C ILE A 52 -3.34 -2.50 8.91
N ILE A 53 -3.28 -2.57 7.58
CA ILE A 53 -2.56 -1.59 6.77
C ILE A 53 -3.64 -0.66 6.19
N THR A 54 -3.55 0.65 6.48
CA THR A 54 -4.57 1.60 6.03
C THR A 54 -4.60 1.71 4.50
N GLU A 55 -5.65 2.31 3.97
CA GLU A 55 -5.60 2.83 2.60
C GLU A 55 -4.39 3.76 2.43
N ALA A 56 -3.84 3.77 1.22
CA ALA A 56 -2.70 4.60 0.88
C ALA A 56 -3.02 6.09 1.10
N SER A 57 -2.15 6.78 1.86
CA SER A 57 -2.30 8.18 2.24
C SER A 57 -1.18 9.01 1.63
N GLN A 58 -1.55 10.04 0.87
CA GLN A 58 -0.56 10.88 0.21
C GLN A 58 0.30 11.64 1.22
N ILE A 59 1.62 11.66 0.96
CA ILE A 59 2.64 12.31 1.81
C ILE A 59 2.71 13.83 1.61
N SER A 60 2.14 14.33 0.51
CA SER A 60 2.04 15.74 0.15
C SER A 60 0.90 15.92 -0.86
N GLN A 61 0.52 17.17 -1.18
CA GLN A 61 -0.45 17.44 -2.23
C GLN A 61 0.03 16.89 -3.59
N GLN A 62 1.32 17.03 -3.92
CA GLN A 62 1.91 16.48 -5.15
C GLN A 62 1.76 14.96 -5.24
N GLY A 63 1.73 14.27 -4.10
CA GLY A 63 1.56 12.82 -4.02
C GLY A 63 0.16 12.31 -4.30
N GLN A 64 -0.86 13.18 -4.42
CA GLN A 64 -2.24 12.78 -4.67
C GLN A 64 -2.47 12.42 -6.13
N GLY A 65 -3.23 11.34 -6.39
CA GLY A 65 -3.60 10.95 -7.75
C GLY A 65 -5.07 10.58 -7.92
N TYR A 66 -5.80 10.40 -6.83
CA TYR A 66 -7.20 9.98 -6.89
C TYR A 66 -8.05 10.86 -5.99
N ALA A 67 -9.32 11.07 -6.40
CA ALA A 67 -10.29 11.82 -5.64
C ALA A 67 -10.54 11.17 -4.26
N TRP A 68 -10.73 12.01 -3.26
CA TRP A 68 -11.15 11.63 -1.90
C TRP A 68 -10.24 10.63 -1.19
N THR A 69 -8.97 10.53 -1.61
CA THR A 69 -7.95 9.77 -0.86
C THR A 69 -7.39 10.60 0.29
N PRO A 70 -7.15 10.02 1.46
CA PRO A 70 -6.66 10.77 2.62
C PRO A 70 -5.19 11.16 2.47
N GLY A 71 -4.81 12.26 3.13
CA GLY A 71 -3.42 12.66 3.29
C GLY A 71 -2.89 12.43 4.72
N ILE A 72 -1.58 12.71 4.90
CA ILE A 72 -0.89 12.68 6.20
C ILE A 72 0.10 13.84 6.36
N TYR A 73 -0.14 14.96 5.68
CA TYR A 73 0.79 16.08 5.60
C TYR A 73 0.25 17.38 6.23
N THR A 74 -1.05 17.43 6.65
CA THR A 74 -1.61 18.56 7.39
C THR A 74 -1.99 18.20 8.81
N PRO A 75 -2.05 19.18 9.73
CA PRO A 75 -2.49 18.94 11.11
C PRO A 75 -3.88 18.31 11.21
N GLU A 76 -4.81 18.71 10.33
CA GLU A 76 -6.19 18.20 10.31
C GLU A 76 -6.21 16.72 9.89
N GLN A 77 -5.38 16.33 8.90
CA GLN A 77 -5.24 14.94 8.49
C GLN A 77 -4.63 14.09 9.62
N VAL A 78 -3.62 14.60 10.31
CA VAL A 78 -3.03 13.95 11.50
C VAL A 78 -4.09 13.74 12.58
N ALA A 79 -4.92 14.76 12.87
CA ALA A 79 -6.01 14.64 13.85
C ALA A 79 -7.07 13.62 13.42
N GLY A 80 -7.44 13.58 12.13
CA GLY A 80 -8.36 12.58 11.60
C GLY A 80 -7.82 11.16 11.75
N TRP A 81 -6.57 10.92 11.37
CA TRP A 81 -5.91 9.62 11.53
C TRP A 81 -5.72 9.23 13.00
N LYS A 82 -5.51 10.20 13.91
CA LYS A 82 -5.46 9.94 15.35
C LYS A 82 -6.77 9.34 15.86
N SER A 83 -7.91 9.87 15.44
CA SER A 83 -9.20 9.30 15.80
C SER A 83 -9.38 7.86 15.30
N VAL A 84 -8.82 7.55 14.13
CA VAL A 84 -8.81 6.17 13.57
C VAL A 84 -7.95 5.24 14.42
N SER A 85 -6.71 5.63 14.72
CA SER A 85 -5.78 4.79 15.50
C SER A 85 -6.30 4.52 16.90
N GLU A 86 -6.83 5.55 17.58
CA GLU A 86 -7.44 5.43 18.91
C GLU A 86 -8.61 4.43 18.91
N ALA A 87 -9.47 4.46 17.90
CA ALA A 87 -10.60 3.54 17.79
C ALA A 87 -10.16 2.10 17.54
N VAL A 88 -9.13 1.88 16.71
CA VAL A 88 -8.55 0.55 16.47
C VAL A 88 -7.85 0.01 17.71
N HIS A 89 -7.10 0.85 18.43
CA HIS A 89 -6.42 0.47 19.67
C HIS A 89 -7.41 0.14 20.78
N ALA A 90 -8.53 0.86 20.87
CA ALA A 90 -9.58 0.56 21.84
C ALA A 90 -10.16 -0.86 21.69
N GLU A 91 -10.15 -1.40 20.47
CA GLU A 91 -10.53 -2.79 20.17
C GLU A 91 -9.32 -3.78 20.26
N GLY A 92 -8.14 -3.29 20.66
CA GLY A 92 -6.91 -4.09 20.80
C GLY A 92 -6.30 -4.48 19.45
N GLY A 93 -6.54 -3.70 18.39
CA GLY A 93 -5.95 -3.88 17.06
C GLY A 93 -4.58 -3.22 16.93
N THR A 94 -3.82 -3.59 15.89
CA THR A 94 -2.55 -2.99 15.48
C THR A 94 -2.73 -2.36 14.09
N ILE A 95 -2.24 -1.14 13.89
CA ILE A 95 -2.49 -0.39 12.65
C ILE A 95 -1.24 0.34 12.14
N PHE A 96 -0.88 0.09 10.87
CA PHE A 96 0.18 0.78 10.13
C PHE A 96 -0.45 1.67 9.06
N LEU A 97 0.11 2.87 8.86
CA LEU A 97 -0.33 3.79 7.82
C LEU A 97 0.49 3.58 6.55
N GLN A 98 -0.15 3.36 5.40
CA GLN A 98 0.56 3.25 4.13
C GLN A 98 0.87 4.64 3.56
N LEU A 99 2.17 4.95 3.42
CA LEU A 99 2.68 6.20 2.84
C LEU A 99 2.73 6.11 1.32
N TRP A 100 2.22 7.13 0.63
CA TRP A 100 1.97 7.07 -0.80
C TRP A 100 2.35 8.35 -1.55
N HIS A 101 2.98 8.18 -2.70
CA HIS A 101 3.11 9.18 -3.74
C HIS A 101 2.85 8.51 -5.09
N VAL A 102 1.83 8.93 -5.81
CA VAL A 102 1.39 8.25 -7.03
C VAL A 102 2.33 8.47 -8.23
N GLY A 103 3.23 9.45 -8.15
CA GLY A 103 4.10 9.79 -9.26
C GLY A 103 3.31 10.27 -10.47
N ARG A 104 3.57 9.64 -11.63
CA ARG A 104 2.94 10.02 -12.91
C ARG A 104 1.44 9.67 -13.01
N ILE A 105 0.90 8.91 -12.05
CA ILE A 105 -0.53 8.51 -12.06
C ILE A 105 -1.37 9.54 -11.32
N SER A 106 -1.45 10.75 -11.86
CA SER A 106 -2.19 11.86 -11.29
C SER A 106 -2.78 12.76 -12.37
N HIS A 107 -3.48 13.80 -11.95
CA HIS A 107 -4.13 14.78 -12.82
C HIS A 107 -3.83 16.20 -12.32
N PRO A 108 -3.75 17.21 -13.21
CA PRO A 108 -3.50 18.60 -12.83
C PRO A 108 -4.43 19.15 -11.75
N SER A 109 -5.68 18.69 -11.69
CA SER A 109 -6.64 19.11 -10.66
C SER A 109 -6.22 18.77 -9.20
N PHE A 110 -5.29 17.84 -9.00
CA PHE A 110 -4.75 17.50 -7.69
C PHE A 110 -3.40 18.15 -7.39
N GLN A 111 -2.70 18.59 -8.45
CA GLN A 111 -1.35 19.10 -8.31
C GLN A 111 -1.31 20.54 -7.77
N PRO A 112 -0.25 20.93 -7.05
CA PRO A 112 -0.05 22.32 -6.69
C PRO A 112 -0.13 23.21 -7.93
N ASP A 113 -0.89 24.31 -7.82
CA ASP A 113 -1.07 25.33 -8.87
C ASP A 113 -1.54 24.78 -10.23
N GLY A 114 -2.19 23.60 -10.24
CA GLY A 114 -2.64 22.94 -11.47
C GLY A 114 -1.50 22.43 -12.36
N GLY A 115 -0.32 22.19 -11.77
CA GLY A 115 0.87 21.71 -12.46
C GLY A 115 0.73 20.30 -13.03
N LEU A 116 1.75 19.84 -13.73
CA LEU A 116 1.79 18.45 -14.22
C LEU A 116 2.19 17.48 -13.10
N PRO A 117 1.68 16.24 -13.12
CA PRO A 117 2.23 15.16 -12.31
C PRO A 117 3.72 14.95 -12.55
N VAL A 118 4.40 14.35 -11.60
CA VAL A 118 5.84 14.09 -11.68
C VAL A 118 6.14 12.60 -11.80
N GLY A 119 7.29 12.27 -12.36
CA GLY A 119 7.78 10.89 -12.47
C GLY A 119 9.28 10.84 -12.67
N PRO A 120 9.89 9.64 -12.80
CA PRO A 120 11.32 9.53 -13.10
C PRO A 120 11.67 10.14 -14.47
N SER A 121 10.77 10.03 -15.43
CA SER A 121 10.96 10.48 -16.82
C SER A 121 9.63 11.01 -17.38
N ALA A 122 9.71 11.92 -18.36
CA ALA A 122 8.54 12.48 -19.05
C ALA A 122 7.94 11.48 -20.06
N LEU A 123 7.48 10.34 -19.55
CA LEU A 123 6.92 9.26 -20.36
C LEU A 123 5.42 9.10 -20.09
N PRO A 124 4.58 9.08 -21.16
CA PRO A 124 3.14 8.85 -20.99
C PRO A 124 2.84 7.46 -20.44
N VAL A 125 1.67 7.32 -19.83
CA VAL A 125 1.08 6.02 -19.51
C VAL A 125 -0.01 5.76 -20.53
N GLU A 126 0.22 4.83 -21.44
CA GLU A 126 -0.75 4.51 -22.48
C GLU A 126 -2.06 4.00 -21.86
N GLY A 127 -3.19 4.63 -22.20
CA GLY A 127 -4.50 4.32 -21.63
C GLY A 127 -4.63 4.58 -20.12
N GLY A 128 -3.66 5.30 -19.53
CA GLY A 128 -3.67 5.61 -18.09
C GLY A 128 -4.86 6.48 -17.70
N LYS A 129 -5.56 6.07 -16.65
CA LYS A 129 -6.71 6.79 -16.07
C LYS A 129 -6.52 6.98 -14.58
N THR A 130 -7.02 8.09 -14.08
CA THR A 130 -7.14 8.36 -12.65
C THR A 130 -8.55 8.83 -12.31
N PHE A 131 -8.98 8.59 -11.07
CA PHE A 131 -10.33 8.96 -10.61
C PHE A 131 -10.30 10.40 -10.11
N ILE A 132 -10.92 11.30 -10.86
CA ILE A 132 -10.94 12.75 -10.60
C ILE A 132 -12.34 13.22 -10.21
N ILE A 133 -12.45 14.50 -9.84
CA ILE A 133 -13.73 15.19 -9.59
C ILE A 133 -14.02 16.08 -10.78
N ASP A 134 -15.20 15.93 -11.39
CA ASP A 134 -15.65 16.81 -12.48
C ASP A 134 -16.18 18.16 -11.94
N GLU A 135 -16.62 19.04 -12.86
CA GLU A 135 -17.13 20.37 -12.52
C GLU A 135 -18.44 20.32 -11.71
N GLU A 136 -19.18 19.24 -11.82
CA GLU A 136 -20.42 18.97 -11.06
C GLU A 136 -20.16 18.35 -9.68
N GLY A 137 -18.91 18.02 -9.36
CA GLY A 137 -18.51 17.39 -8.10
C GLY A 137 -18.61 15.85 -8.08
N ASN A 138 -18.83 15.22 -9.23
CA ASN A 138 -18.90 13.76 -9.33
C ASN A 138 -17.52 13.15 -9.55
N GLY A 139 -17.33 11.93 -9.07
CA GLY A 139 -16.14 11.13 -9.35
C GLY A 139 -16.20 10.53 -10.77
N VAL A 140 -15.23 10.85 -11.60
CA VAL A 140 -15.11 10.35 -12.98
C VAL A 140 -13.69 9.89 -13.29
N TRP A 141 -13.52 9.08 -14.34
CA TRP A 141 -12.19 8.65 -14.80
C TRP A 141 -11.63 9.64 -15.83
N GLY A 142 -10.58 10.37 -15.43
CA GLY A 142 -9.84 11.30 -16.28
C GLY A 142 -8.55 10.69 -16.84
N ASP A 143 -8.07 11.25 -17.96
CA ASP A 143 -6.80 10.83 -18.56
C ASP A 143 -5.60 11.34 -17.76
N VAL A 144 -4.57 10.50 -17.65
CA VAL A 144 -3.29 10.87 -17.03
C VAL A 144 -2.44 11.61 -18.09
N PRO A 145 -2.01 12.86 -17.84
CA PRO A 145 -1.15 13.59 -18.77
C PRO A 145 0.28 13.05 -18.78
N VAL A 146 1.07 13.48 -19.77
CA VAL A 146 2.52 13.23 -19.74
C VAL A 146 3.12 13.93 -18.52
N PRO A 147 3.84 13.23 -17.64
CA PRO A 147 4.38 13.82 -16.42
C PRO A 147 5.60 14.68 -16.71
N GLN A 148 5.96 15.54 -15.76
CA GLN A 148 7.26 16.20 -15.72
C GLN A 148 8.31 15.27 -15.07
N ALA A 149 9.50 15.18 -15.66
CA ALA A 149 10.61 14.47 -15.03
C ALA A 149 11.10 15.23 -13.78
N LEU A 150 11.24 14.53 -12.67
CA LEU A 150 11.77 15.10 -11.42
C LEU A 150 13.22 15.57 -11.58
N THR A 151 13.53 16.74 -11.03
CA THR A 151 14.91 17.19 -10.83
C THR A 151 15.51 16.49 -9.61
N ILE A 152 16.82 16.58 -9.41
CA ILE A 152 17.51 16.05 -8.21
C ILE A 152 16.93 16.73 -6.95
N GLU A 153 16.73 18.04 -6.99
CA GLU A 153 16.13 18.82 -5.89
C GLU A 153 14.69 18.36 -5.59
N GLY A 154 13.90 18.08 -6.62
CA GLY A 154 12.56 17.53 -6.48
C GLY A 154 12.56 16.14 -5.81
N ILE A 155 13.52 15.29 -6.17
CA ILE A 155 13.72 13.98 -5.52
C ILE A 155 14.06 14.16 -4.04
N GLN A 156 14.99 15.07 -3.70
CA GLN A 156 15.34 15.36 -2.31
C GLN A 156 14.15 15.90 -1.48
N SER A 157 13.31 16.75 -2.11
CA SER A 157 12.09 17.23 -1.46
C SER A 157 11.13 16.07 -1.14
N ILE A 158 10.94 15.14 -2.06
CA ILE A 158 10.07 13.97 -1.85
C ILE A 158 10.58 13.08 -0.71
N ILE A 159 11.89 12.88 -0.59
CA ILE A 159 12.49 12.14 0.54
C ILE A 159 12.11 12.82 1.87
N GLN A 160 12.16 14.15 1.94
CA GLN A 160 11.74 14.89 3.14
C GLN A 160 10.23 14.78 3.39
N ASP A 161 9.40 14.78 2.34
CA ASP A 161 7.95 14.58 2.47
C ASP A 161 7.62 13.20 3.08
N TYR A 162 8.31 12.13 2.66
CA TYR A 162 8.18 10.80 3.28
C TYR A 162 8.60 10.81 4.75
N ARG A 163 9.71 11.48 5.09
CA ARG A 163 10.18 11.62 6.48
C ARG A 163 9.13 12.33 7.35
N ILE A 164 8.60 13.47 6.89
CA ILE A 164 7.57 14.25 7.59
C ILE A 164 6.28 13.42 7.74
N ALA A 165 5.85 12.75 6.67
CA ALA A 165 4.67 11.92 6.69
C ALA A 165 4.78 10.75 7.68
N ALA A 166 5.94 10.11 7.78
CA ALA A 166 6.21 9.06 8.77
C ALA A 166 6.14 9.60 10.22
N ARG A 167 6.74 10.77 10.50
CA ARG A 167 6.60 11.47 11.78
C ARG A 167 5.14 11.73 12.11
N ASN A 168 4.39 12.27 11.15
CA ASN A 168 2.97 12.59 11.31
C ASN A 168 2.14 11.34 11.59
N ALA A 169 2.43 10.21 10.95
CA ALA A 169 1.77 8.94 11.23
C ALA A 169 1.98 8.49 12.68
N VAL A 170 3.19 8.59 13.20
CA VAL A 170 3.49 8.29 14.61
C VAL A 170 2.79 9.28 15.55
N LEU A 171 2.76 10.58 15.22
CA LEU A 171 2.00 11.58 15.97
C LEU A 171 0.49 11.31 15.97
N ALA A 172 -0.03 10.74 14.89
CA ALA A 172 -1.40 10.24 14.80
C ALA A 172 -1.63 8.92 15.56
N GLY A 173 -0.65 8.39 16.28
CA GLY A 173 -0.77 7.17 17.07
C GLY A 173 -0.68 5.88 16.27
N MET A 174 -0.22 5.91 15.01
CA MET A 174 0.01 4.68 14.24
C MET A 174 1.17 3.86 14.85
N ASP A 175 1.02 2.55 14.85
CA ASP A 175 2.05 1.62 15.34
C ASP A 175 3.27 1.57 14.43
N GLY A 176 3.10 1.90 13.15
CA GLY A 176 4.16 1.99 12.16
C GLY A 176 3.66 2.51 10.82
N VAL A 177 4.52 2.42 9.81
CA VAL A 177 4.24 2.86 8.45
C VAL A 177 4.66 1.79 7.43
N GLU A 178 3.93 1.70 6.32
CA GLU A 178 4.30 0.91 5.16
C GLU A 178 4.58 1.84 3.98
N ILE A 179 5.80 1.82 3.46
CA ILE A 179 6.20 2.57 2.27
C ILE A 179 5.64 1.87 1.03
N HIS A 180 4.76 2.53 0.30
CA HIS A 180 4.19 1.98 -0.93
C HIS A 180 5.15 2.13 -2.11
N SER A 181 5.86 1.06 -2.44
CA SER A 181 6.80 0.98 -3.57
C SER A 181 6.37 -0.10 -4.56
N GLY A 182 5.12 -0.04 -4.98
CA GLY A 182 4.55 -1.01 -5.91
C GLY A 182 3.39 -0.44 -6.70
N ASN A 183 2.71 -1.30 -7.46
CA ASN A 183 1.51 -1.00 -8.24
C ASN A 183 1.67 0.16 -9.24
N GLY A 184 2.87 0.40 -9.77
CA GLY A 184 3.14 1.44 -10.76
C GLY A 184 3.16 2.87 -10.22
N TYR A 185 3.30 3.07 -8.90
CA TYR A 185 3.42 4.39 -8.29
C TYR A 185 4.87 4.87 -8.19
N LEU A 186 5.13 6.05 -7.64
CA LEU A 186 6.38 6.78 -7.80
C LEU A 186 7.64 5.93 -7.56
N LEU A 187 7.75 5.28 -6.41
CA LEU A 187 8.95 4.50 -6.08
C LEU A 187 9.13 3.29 -7.00
N ASP A 188 8.03 2.63 -7.36
CA ASP A 188 8.03 1.54 -8.35
C ASP A 188 8.43 2.07 -9.75
N GLN A 189 7.93 3.26 -10.14
CA GLN A 189 8.31 3.92 -11.39
C GLN A 189 9.81 4.19 -11.48
N PHE A 190 10.49 4.49 -10.37
CA PHE A 190 11.94 4.66 -10.34
C PHE A 190 12.69 3.35 -10.50
N ILE A 191 12.20 2.26 -9.88
CA ILE A 191 12.82 0.94 -9.92
C ILE A 191 12.71 0.33 -11.33
N ASP A 192 11.57 0.49 -11.98
CA ASP A 192 11.21 -0.16 -13.24
C ASP A 192 11.95 0.45 -14.44
N SER A 193 12.65 -0.38 -15.20
CA SER A 193 13.43 0.04 -16.38
C SER A 193 12.57 0.53 -17.55
N ASN A 194 11.27 0.19 -17.57
CA ASN A 194 10.35 0.67 -18.60
C ASN A 194 9.90 2.12 -18.38
N SER A 195 9.72 2.52 -17.14
CA SER A 195 9.29 3.88 -16.77
C SER A 195 10.44 4.83 -16.43
N ASN A 196 11.61 4.32 -16.04
CA ASN A 196 12.78 5.11 -15.70
C ASN A 196 13.82 5.09 -16.82
N LYS A 197 13.95 6.20 -17.55
CA LYS A 197 14.92 6.43 -18.63
C LYS A 197 15.92 7.53 -18.27
N ARG A 198 16.15 7.75 -16.97
CA ARG A 198 17.13 8.73 -16.49
C ARG A 198 18.56 8.25 -16.78
N ASP A 199 19.46 9.21 -16.95
CA ASP A 199 20.92 9.01 -17.16
C ASP A 199 21.76 9.55 -15.99
N ASP A 200 21.11 9.99 -14.91
CA ASP A 200 21.76 10.44 -13.66
C ASP A 200 21.86 9.31 -12.61
N ILE A 201 22.23 9.71 -11.37
CA ILE A 201 22.40 8.76 -10.24
C ILE A 201 21.12 8.03 -9.82
N TYR A 202 19.95 8.39 -10.36
CA TYR A 202 18.66 7.75 -10.09
C TYR A 202 18.15 6.90 -11.29
N GLY A 203 18.98 6.67 -12.33
CA GLY A 203 18.61 5.91 -13.52
C GLY A 203 19.74 5.05 -14.08
N GLY A 204 19.42 4.27 -15.12
CA GLY A 204 20.36 3.35 -15.77
C GLY A 204 20.51 2.04 -15.02
N SER A 205 21.53 1.87 -14.18
CA SER A 205 21.79 0.62 -13.47
C SER A 205 20.70 0.27 -12.43
N ILE A 206 20.64 -0.99 -12.03
CA ILE A 206 19.69 -1.46 -10.99
C ILE A 206 19.90 -0.68 -9.68
N GLU A 207 21.15 -0.47 -9.28
CA GLU A 207 21.52 0.26 -8.07
C GLU A 207 21.00 1.70 -8.08
N ASN A 208 21.14 2.36 -9.21
CA ASN A 208 20.68 3.73 -9.39
C ASN A 208 19.13 3.80 -9.40
N ARG A 209 18.46 2.88 -10.08
CA ARG A 209 16.98 2.83 -10.11
C ARG A 209 16.38 2.51 -8.74
N ALA A 210 17.03 1.67 -7.94
CA ALA A 210 16.63 1.34 -6.57
C ALA A 210 16.93 2.46 -5.56
N ARG A 211 17.83 3.39 -5.88
CA ARG A 211 18.35 4.41 -4.98
C ARG A 211 17.27 5.19 -4.26
N LEU A 212 16.28 5.70 -4.97
CA LEU A 212 15.22 6.51 -4.35
C LEU A 212 14.44 5.73 -3.28
N LEU A 213 14.07 4.47 -3.55
CA LEU A 213 13.41 3.64 -2.54
C LEU A 213 14.30 3.46 -1.30
N LEU A 214 15.59 3.15 -1.49
CA LEU A 214 16.51 2.92 -0.39
C LEU A 214 16.75 4.18 0.44
N GLU A 215 16.90 5.34 -0.20
CA GLU A 215 17.06 6.64 0.49
C GLU A 215 15.78 7.04 1.26
N VAL A 216 14.58 6.84 0.67
CA VAL A 216 13.31 7.06 1.36
C VAL A 216 13.19 6.13 2.56
N THR A 217 13.47 4.84 2.38
CA THR A 217 13.40 3.85 3.48
C THR A 217 14.33 4.22 4.61
N GLN A 218 15.58 4.59 4.29
CA GLN A 218 16.57 5.03 5.28
C GLN A 218 16.11 6.29 6.02
N ALA A 219 15.61 7.30 5.29
CA ALA A 219 15.12 8.55 5.89
C ALA A 219 13.92 8.32 6.84
N VAL A 220 13.02 7.40 6.48
CA VAL A 220 11.88 7.02 7.34
C VAL A 220 12.36 6.23 8.56
N ILE A 221 13.33 5.32 8.41
CA ILE A 221 13.94 4.58 9.53
C ILE A 221 14.60 5.53 10.52
N GLU A 222 15.36 6.53 10.05
CA GLU A 222 15.99 7.54 10.90
C GLU A 222 14.97 8.36 11.69
N GLU A 223 13.78 8.55 11.14
CA GLU A 223 12.73 9.34 11.78
C GLU A 223 11.93 8.55 12.81
N VAL A 224 11.54 7.30 12.52
CA VAL A 224 10.58 6.55 13.36
C VAL A 224 11.12 5.22 13.90
N GLY A 225 12.31 4.80 13.49
CA GLY A 225 12.94 3.53 13.87
C GLY A 225 12.54 2.36 12.96
N ALA A 226 13.50 1.50 12.61
CA ALA A 226 13.32 0.39 11.67
C ALA A 226 12.18 -0.56 12.04
N HIS A 227 11.98 -0.81 13.35
CA HIS A 227 10.92 -1.67 13.88
C HIS A 227 9.49 -1.20 13.57
N ARG A 228 9.31 0.04 13.09
CA ARG A 228 8.04 0.65 12.68
C ARG A 228 7.92 0.82 11.17
N VAL A 229 8.90 0.37 10.39
CA VAL A 229 8.94 0.61 8.94
C VAL A 229 8.77 -0.70 8.20
N ALA A 230 7.89 -0.71 7.23
CA ALA A 230 7.70 -1.78 6.26
C ALA A 230 7.78 -1.20 4.84
N VAL A 231 8.05 -2.07 3.88
CA VAL A 231 8.07 -1.72 2.45
C VAL A 231 7.18 -2.69 1.69
N ARG A 232 6.34 -2.16 0.77
CA ARG A 232 5.52 -2.96 -0.13
C ARG A 232 6.02 -2.88 -1.55
N LEU A 233 6.27 -4.04 -2.17
CA LEU A 233 6.76 -4.20 -3.54
C LEU A 233 5.79 -5.00 -4.40
N THR A 234 5.81 -4.77 -5.71
CA THR A 234 5.10 -5.55 -6.73
C THR A 234 6.06 -6.08 -7.79
N PRO A 235 6.93 -7.05 -7.43
CA PRO A 235 7.81 -7.67 -8.42
C PRO A 235 6.97 -8.23 -9.57
N MET A 236 7.38 -8.00 -10.82
CA MET A 236 6.61 -8.37 -12.02
C MET A 236 5.25 -7.68 -12.17
N GLY A 237 5.01 -6.56 -11.49
CA GLY A 237 3.82 -5.73 -11.67
C GLY A 237 3.71 -5.23 -13.11
N ARG A 238 2.47 -5.22 -13.66
CA ARG A 238 2.19 -4.74 -15.04
C ARG A 238 1.21 -3.58 -15.07
N PHE A 239 0.73 -3.17 -13.92
CA PHE A 239 -0.26 -2.11 -13.81
C PHE A 239 0.34 -0.75 -14.20
N MET A 240 -0.40 0.07 -14.94
CA MET A 240 0.00 1.44 -15.35
C MET A 240 1.32 1.51 -16.13
N GLY A 241 1.53 0.53 -17.05
CA GLY A 241 2.68 0.52 -17.95
C GLY A 241 4.00 0.10 -17.29
N MET A 242 3.93 -0.59 -16.15
CA MET A 242 5.09 -1.21 -15.53
C MET A 242 5.52 -2.47 -16.29
N GLY A 243 6.79 -2.83 -16.22
CA GLY A 243 7.34 -3.98 -16.92
C GLY A 243 8.87 -3.97 -16.94
N ASP A 244 9.50 -4.20 -15.77
CA ASP A 244 10.96 -4.25 -15.67
C ASP A 244 11.55 -5.34 -16.55
N ALA A 245 12.63 -5.00 -17.26
CA ALA A 245 13.29 -5.93 -18.20
C ALA A 245 13.95 -7.13 -17.50
N THR A 246 14.36 -6.96 -16.25
CA THR A 246 15.11 -7.96 -15.47
C THR A 246 14.58 -8.07 -14.03
N PRO A 247 13.29 -8.42 -13.83
CA PRO A 247 12.66 -8.36 -12.52
C PRO A 247 13.35 -9.23 -11.47
N GLU A 248 13.89 -10.40 -11.84
CA GLU A 248 14.63 -11.26 -10.92
C GLU A 248 15.88 -10.55 -10.36
N ALA A 249 16.68 -9.92 -11.21
CA ALA A 249 17.89 -9.23 -10.80
C ALA A 249 17.55 -7.93 -10.07
N THR A 250 16.57 -7.16 -10.56
CA THR A 250 16.16 -5.88 -9.99
C THR A 250 15.60 -6.05 -8.58
N PHE A 251 14.60 -6.91 -8.40
CA PHE A 251 13.99 -7.12 -7.09
C PHE A 251 14.85 -7.99 -6.17
N GLY A 252 15.70 -8.87 -6.73
CA GLY A 252 16.73 -9.56 -5.95
C GLY A 252 17.69 -8.59 -5.29
N TYR A 253 18.18 -7.58 -6.03
CA TYR A 253 19.01 -6.51 -5.46
C TYR A 253 18.24 -5.69 -4.40
N VAL A 254 17.04 -5.21 -4.73
CA VAL A 254 16.20 -4.40 -3.83
C VAL A 254 15.97 -5.13 -2.50
N VAL A 255 15.54 -6.40 -2.56
CA VAL A 255 15.23 -7.19 -1.36
C VAL A 255 16.48 -7.44 -0.53
N THR A 256 17.63 -7.73 -1.16
CA THR A 256 18.90 -7.90 -0.45
C THR A 256 19.31 -6.62 0.29
N GLN A 257 19.11 -5.43 -0.30
CA GLN A 257 19.40 -4.18 0.38
C GLN A 257 18.43 -3.93 1.56
N LEU A 258 17.13 -4.19 1.36
CA LEU A 258 16.12 -4.03 2.40
C LEU A 258 16.32 -5.02 3.58
N ASP A 259 16.86 -6.21 3.33
CA ASP A 259 17.18 -7.18 4.39
C ASP A 259 18.16 -6.61 5.43
N THR A 260 19.11 -5.77 5.00
CA THR A 260 20.07 -5.13 5.90
C THR A 260 19.48 -4.05 6.79
N MET A 261 18.25 -3.60 6.52
CA MET A 261 17.61 -2.45 7.18
C MET A 261 16.76 -2.85 8.41
N ASN A 262 16.61 -4.15 8.70
CA ASN A 262 15.87 -4.66 9.86
C ASN A 262 14.43 -4.14 9.96
N LEU A 263 13.70 -4.17 8.85
CA LEU A 263 12.32 -3.69 8.75
C LEU A 263 11.37 -4.51 9.63
N ALA A 264 10.22 -3.92 10.00
CA ALA A 264 9.14 -4.63 10.68
C ALA A 264 8.65 -5.83 9.85
N TYR A 265 8.48 -5.64 8.54
CA TYR A 265 8.21 -6.67 7.55
C TYR A 265 8.47 -6.17 6.13
N LEU A 266 8.63 -7.09 5.19
CA LEU A 266 8.56 -6.85 3.76
C LEU A 266 7.23 -7.39 3.22
N HIS A 267 6.53 -6.64 2.37
CA HIS A 267 5.23 -7.01 1.82
C HIS A 267 5.34 -7.18 0.29
N LEU A 268 5.15 -8.39 -0.22
CA LEU A 268 5.15 -8.67 -1.65
C LEU A 268 3.73 -8.90 -2.17
N VAL A 269 3.42 -8.26 -3.29
CA VAL A 269 2.16 -8.51 -4.03
C VAL A 269 2.46 -9.46 -5.18
N GLU A 270 1.70 -10.54 -5.25
CA GLU A 270 1.83 -11.52 -6.33
C GLU A 270 1.25 -10.99 -7.65
N PRO A 271 1.85 -11.34 -8.81
CA PRO A 271 1.52 -10.76 -10.11
C PRO A 271 0.11 -11.12 -10.62
N VAL A 272 -0.58 -12.04 -9.97
CA VAL A 272 -2.01 -12.32 -10.20
C VAL A 272 -2.89 -11.08 -9.95
N ILE A 273 -2.39 -10.08 -9.23
CA ILE A 273 -3.10 -8.82 -8.95
C ILE A 273 -2.58 -7.74 -9.90
N VAL A 274 -3.48 -7.20 -10.72
CA VAL A 274 -3.21 -6.09 -11.64
C VAL A 274 -4.20 -4.95 -11.32
N GLY A 275 -3.78 -4.00 -10.50
CA GLY A 275 -4.66 -2.97 -9.94
C GLY A 275 -5.81 -3.59 -9.14
N ILE A 276 -7.05 -3.36 -9.56
CA ILE A 276 -8.24 -3.98 -8.98
C ILE A 276 -8.65 -5.29 -9.67
N ALA A 277 -7.97 -5.68 -10.73
CA ALA A 277 -8.27 -6.90 -11.48
C ALA A 277 -7.47 -8.10 -10.95
N ARG A 278 -7.93 -9.28 -11.31
CA ARG A 278 -7.20 -10.53 -11.14
C ARG A 278 -6.89 -11.09 -12.54
N ASP A 279 -5.63 -11.38 -12.80
CA ASP A 279 -5.16 -11.99 -14.05
C ASP A 279 -4.44 -13.30 -13.73
N GLU A 280 -5.06 -14.41 -14.09
CA GLU A 280 -4.50 -15.75 -13.88
C GLU A 280 -3.37 -16.08 -14.89
N ASN A 281 -3.22 -15.28 -15.97
CA ASN A 281 -2.20 -15.47 -17.00
C ASN A 281 -0.93 -14.67 -16.70
N PHE A 282 -0.44 -14.75 -15.47
CA PHE A 282 0.84 -14.16 -15.11
C PHE A 282 2.02 -15.06 -15.50
N ASP A 283 3.21 -14.47 -15.54
CA ASP A 283 4.43 -15.18 -15.93
C ASP A 283 4.75 -16.32 -14.94
N PRO A 284 4.86 -17.58 -15.39
CA PRO A 284 5.10 -18.74 -14.52
C PRO A 284 6.46 -18.70 -13.79
N ARG A 285 7.39 -17.82 -14.20
CA ARG A 285 8.66 -17.61 -13.48
C ARG A 285 8.46 -17.06 -12.08
N TRP A 286 7.24 -16.57 -11.76
CA TRP A 286 6.94 -16.02 -10.43
C TRP A 286 7.25 -16.99 -9.30
N ASP A 287 6.96 -18.28 -9.46
CA ASP A 287 7.24 -19.27 -8.40
C ASP A 287 8.73 -19.42 -8.10
N THR A 288 9.58 -19.22 -9.10
CA THR A 288 11.03 -19.19 -8.92
C THR A 288 11.48 -17.87 -8.29
N ILE A 289 10.91 -16.75 -8.76
CA ILE A 289 11.25 -15.40 -8.27
C ILE A 289 10.88 -15.24 -6.81
N ILE A 290 9.64 -15.59 -6.43
CA ILE A 290 9.21 -15.45 -5.03
C ILE A 290 10.06 -16.30 -4.08
N LYS A 291 10.46 -17.50 -4.50
CA LYS A 291 11.37 -18.33 -3.72
C LYS A 291 12.74 -17.67 -3.55
N GLN A 292 13.31 -17.13 -4.63
CA GLN A 292 14.58 -16.39 -4.59
C GLN A 292 14.49 -15.16 -3.67
N LEU A 293 13.41 -14.39 -3.77
CA LEU A 293 13.18 -13.22 -2.90
C LEU A 293 13.03 -13.63 -1.43
N ARG A 294 12.32 -14.75 -1.16
CA ARG A 294 12.21 -15.30 0.20
C ARG A 294 13.57 -15.73 0.74
N ASP A 295 14.37 -16.41 -0.08
CA ASP A 295 15.71 -16.88 0.31
C ASP A 295 16.68 -15.70 0.56
N SER A 296 16.43 -14.55 -0.06
CA SER A 296 17.22 -13.30 0.09
C SER A 296 16.75 -12.39 1.22
N TYR A 297 15.64 -12.72 1.89
CA TYR A 297 15.08 -11.90 2.98
C TYR A 297 14.92 -12.71 4.26
N SER A 298 15.66 -12.35 5.29
CA SER A 298 15.68 -13.05 6.57
C SER A 298 14.58 -12.64 7.55
N GLY A 299 13.97 -11.45 7.30
CA GLY A 299 12.91 -10.89 8.12
C GLY A 299 11.53 -11.49 7.86
N VAL A 300 10.49 -10.90 8.46
CA VAL A 300 9.10 -11.30 8.26
C VAL A 300 8.62 -10.92 6.87
N LEU A 301 8.13 -11.89 6.11
CA LEU A 301 7.62 -11.71 4.76
C LEU A 301 6.09 -11.83 4.74
N MET A 302 5.42 -10.73 4.34
CA MET A 302 3.98 -10.69 4.12
C MET A 302 3.67 -10.87 2.63
N LEU A 303 2.65 -11.68 2.31
CA LEU A 303 2.20 -11.91 0.94
C LEU A 303 0.76 -11.43 0.74
N ALA A 304 0.49 -10.82 -0.41
CA ALA A 304 -0.85 -10.51 -0.90
C ALA A 304 -0.98 -10.97 -2.36
N GLY A 305 -2.09 -11.60 -2.72
CA GLY A 305 -2.24 -12.12 -4.09
C GLY A 305 -3.50 -12.95 -4.31
N GLY A 306 -4.63 -12.54 -3.73
CA GLY A 306 -5.90 -13.22 -3.95
C GLY A 306 -6.04 -14.56 -3.22
N TYR A 307 -5.36 -14.69 -2.11
CA TYR A 307 -5.46 -15.85 -1.24
C TYR A 307 -6.87 -16.05 -0.69
N ASP A 308 -7.27 -17.31 -0.59
CA ASP A 308 -8.33 -17.80 0.30
C ASP A 308 -7.73 -18.43 1.56
N GLN A 309 -8.57 -18.94 2.46
CA GLN A 309 -8.10 -19.57 3.70
C GLN A 309 -7.18 -20.78 3.43
N LYS A 310 -7.50 -21.62 2.45
CA LYS A 310 -6.77 -22.85 2.15
C LYS A 310 -5.41 -22.54 1.51
N THR A 311 -5.37 -21.64 0.54
CA THR A 311 -4.14 -21.24 -0.15
C THR A 311 -3.23 -20.42 0.76
N ALA A 312 -3.80 -19.62 1.66
CA ALA A 312 -3.07 -18.90 2.69
C ALA A 312 -2.38 -19.86 3.69
N GLU A 313 -3.11 -20.85 4.19
CA GLU A 313 -2.53 -21.89 5.07
C GLU A 313 -1.38 -22.63 4.39
N ALA A 314 -1.58 -23.06 3.14
CA ALA A 314 -0.54 -23.74 2.36
C ALA A 314 0.72 -22.87 2.13
N ALA A 315 0.55 -21.56 1.88
CA ALA A 315 1.67 -20.64 1.73
C ALA A 315 2.48 -20.48 3.03
N LEU A 316 1.80 -20.43 4.18
CA LEU A 316 2.45 -20.39 5.50
C LEU A 316 3.14 -21.72 5.86
N GLU A 317 2.49 -22.87 5.58
CA GLU A 317 3.04 -24.20 5.85
C GLU A 317 4.29 -24.47 5.03
N SER A 318 4.31 -24.05 3.77
CA SER A 318 5.47 -24.20 2.86
C SER A 318 6.62 -23.23 3.17
N GLY A 319 6.39 -22.21 4.03
CA GLY A 319 7.38 -21.17 4.31
C GLY A 319 7.52 -20.14 3.19
N ARG A 320 6.57 -20.09 2.22
CA ARG A 320 6.52 -19.09 1.15
C ARG A 320 6.42 -17.67 1.71
N GLY A 321 5.66 -17.49 2.80
CA GLY A 321 5.54 -16.26 3.55
C GLY A 321 5.22 -16.52 5.02
N ASP A 322 5.20 -15.45 5.81
CA ASP A 322 4.98 -15.50 7.26
C ASP A 322 3.63 -14.90 7.67
N ILE A 323 3.08 -13.98 6.89
CA ILE A 323 1.77 -13.30 7.09
C ILE A 323 1.07 -13.23 5.74
N ILE A 324 -0.25 -13.36 5.73
CA ILE A 324 -1.06 -13.19 4.53
C ILE A 324 -1.97 -11.97 4.68
N ALA A 325 -1.87 -11.05 3.72
CA ALA A 325 -2.70 -9.85 3.65
C ALA A 325 -3.90 -10.08 2.71
N PHE A 326 -5.10 -9.90 3.25
CA PHE A 326 -6.36 -10.10 2.54
C PHE A 326 -6.97 -8.74 2.17
N GLY A 327 -7.22 -8.51 0.88
CA GLY A 327 -7.88 -7.31 0.37
C GLY A 327 -9.40 -7.46 0.37
N ARG A 328 -9.99 -7.90 -0.75
CA ARG A 328 -11.46 -7.98 -0.95
C ARG A 328 -12.19 -8.78 0.12
N ASN A 329 -11.57 -9.87 0.58
CA ASN A 329 -12.18 -10.67 1.64
C ASN A 329 -12.32 -9.86 2.93
N PHE A 330 -11.31 -9.05 3.30
CA PHE A 330 -11.38 -8.20 4.49
C PHE A 330 -12.28 -6.98 4.27
N LEU A 331 -12.33 -6.45 3.04
CA LEU A 331 -13.24 -5.35 2.69
C LEU A 331 -14.70 -5.70 3.02
N ALA A 332 -15.15 -6.89 2.59
CA ALA A 332 -16.53 -7.33 2.72
C ALA A 332 -16.83 -8.11 4.02
N ASN A 333 -15.81 -8.47 4.78
CA ASN A 333 -15.93 -9.25 6.01
C ASN A 333 -15.12 -8.58 7.12
N PRO A 334 -15.72 -7.64 7.89
CA PRO A 334 -15.00 -6.96 8.97
C PRO A 334 -14.46 -7.93 10.03
N ASP A 335 -15.08 -9.08 10.19
CA ASP A 335 -14.78 -10.17 11.10
C ASP A 335 -14.09 -11.37 10.43
N LEU A 336 -13.34 -11.14 9.35
CA LEU A 336 -12.72 -12.20 8.54
C LEU A 336 -11.98 -13.29 9.34
N PRO A 337 -11.16 -12.98 10.38
CA PRO A 337 -10.50 -14.00 11.18
C PRO A 337 -11.48 -14.92 11.89
N ALA A 338 -12.61 -14.40 12.39
CA ALA A 338 -13.64 -15.19 13.04
C ALA A 338 -14.35 -16.12 12.03
N ARG A 339 -14.67 -15.60 10.83
CA ARG A 339 -15.26 -16.40 9.74
C ARG A 339 -14.34 -17.54 9.32
N PHE A 340 -13.06 -17.29 9.15
CA PHE A 340 -12.07 -18.31 8.84
C PHE A 340 -11.98 -19.36 9.95
N LYS A 341 -11.91 -18.93 11.21
CA LYS A 341 -11.84 -19.84 12.36
C LYS A 341 -13.06 -20.76 12.47
N ALA A 342 -14.24 -20.21 12.19
CA ALA A 342 -15.52 -20.93 12.24
C ALA A 342 -15.88 -21.60 10.90
N ASN A 343 -15.04 -21.51 9.87
CA ASN A 343 -15.29 -22.00 8.50
C ASN A 343 -16.64 -21.53 7.94
N GLN A 344 -16.97 -20.25 8.15
CA GLN A 344 -18.21 -19.62 7.74
C GLN A 344 -18.12 -19.04 6.33
N GLN A 345 -19.27 -18.94 5.67
CA GLN A 345 -19.39 -18.31 4.36
C GLN A 345 -18.98 -16.82 4.44
N LEU A 346 -18.22 -16.36 3.44
CA LEU A 346 -17.84 -14.96 3.32
C LEU A 346 -18.93 -14.15 2.61
N ASN A 347 -19.08 -12.89 3.03
CA ASN A 347 -19.87 -11.92 2.27
C ASN A 347 -19.16 -11.63 0.94
N PRO A 348 -19.88 -11.54 -0.19
CA PRO A 348 -19.31 -11.10 -1.45
C PRO A 348 -19.00 -9.60 -1.42
N ALA A 349 -17.88 -9.20 -2.01
CA ALA A 349 -17.55 -7.79 -2.17
C ALA A 349 -18.35 -7.17 -3.32
N ASP A 350 -18.99 -6.01 -3.08
CA ASP A 350 -19.69 -5.24 -4.12
C ASP A 350 -18.71 -4.26 -4.81
N GLY A 351 -18.26 -4.61 -6.01
CA GLY A 351 -17.32 -3.81 -6.79
C GLY A 351 -17.79 -2.39 -7.11
N ALA A 352 -19.09 -2.15 -7.19
CA ALA A 352 -19.68 -0.84 -7.44
C ALA A 352 -19.46 0.15 -6.27
N THR A 353 -19.11 -0.36 -5.08
CA THR A 353 -18.89 0.43 -3.87
C THR A 353 -17.42 0.56 -3.47
N PHE A 354 -16.49 0.16 -4.32
CA PHE A 354 -15.06 0.17 -3.96
C PHE A 354 -14.54 1.59 -3.74
N PHE A 355 -14.95 2.56 -4.56
CA PHE A 355 -14.44 3.93 -4.52
C PHE A 355 -15.55 4.95 -4.33
N GLY A 356 -15.35 5.90 -3.41
CA GLY A 356 -16.31 6.97 -3.14
C GLY A 356 -17.59 6.46 -2.46
N GLY A 357 -18.59 7.33 -2.34
CA GLY A 357 -19.86 7.04 -1.71
C GLY A 357 -19.87 7.25 -0.19
N ASP A 358 -20.83 6.64 0.46
CA ASP A 358 -21.13 6.77 1.89
C ASP A 358 -20.83 5.48 2.70
N ALA A 359 -21.68 5.14 3.65
CA ALA A 359 -21.58 3.94 4.46
C ALA A 359 -21.80 2.64 3.68
N ARG A 360 -22.53 2.73 2.54
CA ARG A 360 -22.85 1.57 1.72
C ARG A 360 -21.60 0.92 1.12
N GLY A 361 -21.43 -0.38 1.31
CA GLY A 361 -20.26 -1.14 0.87
C GLY A 361 -18.98 -0.73 1.57
N TYR A 362 -19.09 -0.04 2.71
CA TYR A 362 -17.98 0.43 3.52
C TYR A 362 -18.11 -0.03 4.97
N THR A 363 -19.13 0.45 5.69
CA THR A 363 -19.37 0.12 7.09
C THR A 363 -20.63 -0.73 7.33
N ASP A 364 -21.37 -1.07 6.28
CA ASP A 364 -22.65 -1.80 6.35
C ASP A 364 -22.54 -3.30 6.05
N TYR A 365 -21.34 -3.83 5.77
CA TYR A 365 -21.14 -5.27 5.63
C TYR A 365 -21.42 -5.99 6.95
N PRO A 366 -22.27 -7.04 6.95
CA PRO A 366 -22.66 -7.71 8.17
C PRO A 366 -21.50 -8.54 8.75
N ALA A 367 -21.24 -8.38 10.05
CA ALA A 367 -20.45 -9.32 10.83
C ALA A 367 -21.29 -10.58 11.14
N LEU A 368 -20.61 -11.65 11.58
CA LEU A 368 -21.30 -12.78 12.20
C LEU A 368 -22.07 -12.25 13.40
N ALA A 369 -23.35 -12.64 13.50
CA ALA A 369 -24.08 -12.36 14.73
C ALA A 369 -23.33 -13.01 15.90
N ASP A 370 -23.15 -12.26 16.99
CA ASP A 370 -22.70 -12.85 18.23
C ASP A 370 -23.71 -13.96 18.58
N HIS A 371 -23.27 -15.21 18.44
CA HIS A 371 -24.02 -16.31 18.98
C HIS A 371 -23.89 -16.22 20.50
N ALA A 372 -24.85 -15.51 21.11
CA ALA A 372 -25.02 -15.43 22.53
C ALA A 372 -25.30 -16.82 23.15
#